data_e8d7dc0c74044899f3d4e26fdecba1cc
#
_entry.id   e8d7dc0c74044899f3d4e26fdecba1cc
#
_cell.length_a   1.000
_cell.length_b   1.000
_cell.length_c   1.000
_cell.angle_alpha   90.00
_cell.angle_beta   90.00
_cell.angle_gamma   90.00
#
_symmetry.space_group_name_H-M   'P 1'
#
loop_
_entity.id
_entity.type
_entity.pdbx_description
1 polymer ?
#
loop_
_entity_poly.entity_id
_entity_poly.type
_entity_poly.pdbx_seq_one_letter_code
_entity_poly.pdbx_strand_id
1 'polypeptide(L)'
;MKDKILTMFFDINRWTKAIEKGVLKDIRKSELIKLTEEPTRIRMAEAMLNGKYQITPPHIAQIPKDNGEFRTVYVNEPIDRIILSIANDLLFDLMPEMIHPACKSYQVGIGCGKVVLEVSHTIVNMKSDGYVGWKSDLSKYFDSVPIQFIDAAFDKVEAKCGHSVLIDVLRKYYHCGLYFDENNELHEKYQSLKQGCAVASWLANVLLYSLDDELSQLNGFYVRYSDDMLFVGPDYE
;
A
#
# COMPACT_ATOMS: atom_id res chain seq x y z
N MET A 1 -1.15 13.95 25.35
CA MET A 1 -0.97 14.52 23.98
C MET A 1 -2.05 13.89 23.12
N LYS A 2 -2.80 14.66 22.31
CA LYS A 2 -3.91 14.11 21.51
C LYS A 2 -3.30 13.36 20.30
N ASP A 3 -3.74 12.11 20.04
CA ASP A 3 -3.33 11.35 18.88
C ASP A 3 -3.83 12.03 17.60
N LYS A 4 -2.91 12.70 16.90
CA LYS A 4 -3.22 13.48 15.71
C LYS A 4 -3.58 12.59 14.52
N ILE A 5 -2.85 11.47 14.33
CA ILE A 5 -3.09 10.53 13.23
C ILE A 5 -4.47 9.92 13.38
N LEU A 6 -4.82 9.44 14.59
CA LEU A 6 -6.13 8.88 14.87
C LEU A 6 -7.26 9.90 14.65
N THR A 7 -7.03 11.16 15.04
CA THR A 7 -8.00 12.24 14.80
C THR A 7 -8.25 12.47 13.31
N MET A 8 -7.19 12.49 12.50
CA MET A 8 -7.28 12.63 11.04
C MET A 8 -7.89 11.41 10.39
N PHE A 9 -7.64 10.22 10.93
CA PHE A 9 -8.22 8.97 10.44
C PHE A 9 -9.75 8.97 10.59
N PHE A 10 -10.27 9.47 11.71
CA PHE A 10 -11.72 9.54 11.98
C PHE A 10 -12.41 10.79 11.41
N ASP A 11 -11.73 11.59 10.58
CA ASP A 11 -12.37 12.69 9.84
C ASP A 11 -13.47 12.14 8.92
N ILE A 12 -14.69 12.71 9.01
CA ILE A 12 -15.87 12.22 8.29
C ILE A 12 -15.65 12.20 6.76
N ASN A 13 -14.93 13.18 6.23
CA ASN A 13 -14.70 13.27 4.80
C ASN A 13 -13.87 12.08 4.27
N ARG A 14 -12.93 11.56 5.07
CA ARG A 14 -12.16 10.36 4.71
C ARG A 14 -13.05 9.12 4.65
N TRP A 15 -13.93 8.96 5.62
CA TRP A 15 -14.88 7.84 5.67
C TRP A 15 -15.87 7.90 4.52
N THR A 16 -16.46 9.06 4.26
CA THR A 16 -17.38 9.28 3.13
C THR A 16 -16.68 8.96 1.79
N LYS A 17 -15.48 9.50 1.58
CA LYS A 17 -14.70 9.25 0.36
C LYS A 17 -14.37 7.78 0.17
N ALA A 18 -13.99 7.05 1.22
CA ALA A 18 -13.69 5.62 1.14
C ALA A 18 -14.92 4.79 0.74
N ILE A 19 -16.10 5.16 1.25
CA ILE A 19 -17.36 4.51 0.92
C ILE A 19 -17.78 4.81 -0.52
N GLU A 20 -17.61 6.05 -0.98
CA GLU A 20 -17.93 6.47 -2.35
C GLU A 20 -17.01 5.84 -3.41
N LYS A 21 -15.77 5.55 -3.07
CA LYS A 21 -14.84 4.83 -3.96
C LYS A 21 -15.31 3.42 -4.34
N GLY A 22 -16.37 2.93 -3.72
CA GLY A 22 -16.96 1.63 -4.05
C GLY A 22 -16.03 0.45 -3.74
N VAL A 23 -15.15 0.59 -2.75
CA VAL A 23 -14.22 -0.45 -2.28
C VAL A 23 -14.96 -1.73 -1.84
N LEU A 24 -16.27 -1.62 -1.59
CA LEU A 24 -17.10 -2.68 -1.02
C LEU A 24 -18.38 -2.90 -1.82
N LYS A 25 -18.24 -3.52 -2.98
CA LYS A 25 -19.41 -3.90 -3.81
C LYS A 25 -20.30 -4.97 -3.14
N ASP A 26 -19.77 -5.64 -2.15
CA ASP A 26 -20.35 -6.79 -1.45
C ASP A 26 -21.16 -6.37 -0.21
N ILE A 27 -21.10 -5.11 0.21
CA ILE A 27 -21.85 -4.62 1.39
C ILE A 27 -23.02 -3.76 0.93
N ARG A 28 -24.14 -3.90 1.63
CA ARG A 28 -25.32 -3.07 1.38
C ARG A 28 -25.00 -1.61 1.67
N LYS A 29 -25.46 -0.72 0.79
CA LYS A 29 -25.25 0.72 0.94
C LYS A 29 -25.74 1.25 2.31
N SER A 30 -26.83 0.69 2.85
CA SER A 30 -27.34 1.05 4.17
C SER A 30 -26.41 0.68 5.33
N GLU A 31 -25.65 -0.39 5.20
CA GLU A 31 -24.64 -0.79 6.18
C GLU A 31 -23.41 0.10 6.10
N LEU A 32 -22.99 0.44 4.88
CA LEU A 32 -21.90 1.39 4.65
C LEU A 32 -22.21 2.78 5.24
N ILE A 33 -23.45 3.26 5.08
CA ILE A 33 -23.87 4.55 5.65
C ILE A 33 -23.74 4.53 7.18
N LYS A 34 -24.10 3.43 7.85
CA LYS A 34 -23.96 3.31 9.31
C LYS A 34 -22.53 3.48 9.80
N LEU A 35 -21.54 3.17 8.97
CA LEU A 35 -20.12 3.34 9.30
C LEU A 35 -19.71 4.82 9.32
N THR A 36 -20.44 5.71 8.63
CA THR A 36 -20.20 7.15 8.66
C THR A 36 -20.88 7.83 9.86
N GLU A 37 -21.81 7.15 10.55
CA GLU A 37 -22.47 7.71 11.72
C GLU A 37 -21.48 7.99 12.84
N GLU A 38 -21.61 9.15 13.46
CA GLU A 38 -20.71 9.61 14.53
C GLU A 38 -20.62 8.62 15.70
N PRO A 39 -21.73 8.05 16.23
CA PRO A 39 -21.64 7.08 17.32
C PRO A 39 -20.85 5.82 16.97
N THR A 40 -20.88 5.39 15.70
CA THR A 40 -20.12 4.23 15.24
C THR A 40 -18.63 4.55 15.20
N ARG A 41 -18.26 5.70 14.64
CA ARG A 41 -16.87 6.16 14.58
C ARG A 41 -16.28 6.39 15.97
N ILE A 42 -17.05 6.96 16.90
CA ILE A 42 -16.64 7.15 18.31
C ILE A 42 -16.35 5.79 18.96
N ARG A 43 -17.26 4.81 18.86
CA ARG A 43 -17.04 3.46 19.42
C ARG A 43 -15.80 2.78 18.85
N MET A 44 -15.53 2.93 17.54
CA MET A 44 -14.31 2.40 16.94
C MET A 44 -13.05 3.10 17.47
N ALA A 45 -13.09 4.42 17.58
CA ALA A 45 -11.97 5.18 18.15
C ALA A 45 -11.69 4.76 19.59
N GLU A 46 -12.72 4.61 20.42
CA GLU A 46 -12.60 4.11 21.80
C GLU A 46 -12.05 2.67 21.84
N ALA A 47 -12.50 1.80 20.93
CA ALA A 47 -11.97 0.43 20.86
C ALA A 47 -10.48 0.41 20.50
N MET A 48 -10.04 1.27 19.55
CA MET A 48 -8.62 1.42 19.22
C MET A 48 -7.82 1.98 20.40
N LEU A 49 -8.27 3.08 21.02
CA LEU A 49 -7.62 3.71 22.17
C LEU A 49 -7.47 2.77 23.37
N ASN A 50 -8.43 1.87 23.56
CA ASN A 50 -8.41 0.88 24.63
C ASN A 50 -7.70 -0.42 24.25
N GLY A 51 -7.05 -0.48 23.07
CA GLY A 51 -6.33 -1.67 22.57
C GLY A 51 -7.21 -2.89 22.27
N LYS A 52 -8.55 -2.68 22.19
CA LYS A 52 -9.55 -3.74 21.96
C LYS A 52 -9.82 -3.97 20.46
N TYR A 53 -9.38 -3.07 19.59
CA TYR A 53 -9.54 -3.22 18.16
C TYR A 53 -8.35 -3.98 17.56
N GLN A 54 -8.67 -5.00 16.79
CA GLN A 54 -7.69 -5.76 16.00
C GLN A 54 -8.29 -6.02 14.61
N ILE A 55 -7.46 -5.88 13.58
CA ILE A 55 -7.83 -6.28 12.23
C ILE A 55 -7.92 -7.81 12.20
N THR A 56 -9.00 -8.33 11.66
CA THR A 56 -9.27 -9.77 11.55
C THR A 56 -8.25 -10.42 10.62
N PRO A 57 -7.78 -11.66 10.92
CA PRO A 57 -6.98 -12.41 9.98
C PRO A 57 -7.66 -12.48 8.60
N PRO A 58 -6.92 -12.21 7.50
CA PRO A 58 -7.52 -12.22 6.17
C PRO A 58 -7.82 -13.63 5.67
N HIS A 59 -8.75 -13.75 4.73
CA HIS A 59 -8.94 -14.94 3.92
C HIS A 59 -8.02 -14.91 2.70
N ILE A 60 -7.48 -16.05 2.29
CA ILE A 60 -6.78 -16.13 1.01
C ILE A 60 -7.77 -16.33 -0.14
N ALA A 61 -7.44 -15.75 -1.28
CA ALA A 61 -8.09 -16.04 -2.55
C ALA A 61 -7.03 -16.20 -3.64
N GLN A 62 -7.28 -17.10 -4.60
CA GLN A 62 -6.38 -17.35 -5.73
C GLN A 62 -6.89 -16.60 -6.96
N ILE A 63 -6.06 -15.70 -7.51
CA ILE A 63 -6.36 -14.96 -8.73
C ILE A 63 -5.51 -15.55 -9.87
N PRO A 64 -6.11 -16.02 -10.99
CA PRO A 64 -5.35 -16.55 -12.10
C PRO A 64 -4.51 -15.44 -12.75
N LYS A 65 -3.27 -15.78 -13.15
CA LYS A 65 -2.37 -14.97 -13.96
C LYS A 65 -2.47 -15.37 -15.43
N ASP A 66 -2.05 -14.50 -16.33
CA ASP A 66 -2.05 -14.76 -17.79
C ASP A 66 -1.20 -15.96 -18.21
N ASN A 67 -0.19 -16.33 -17.41
CA ASN A 67 0.69 -17.47 -17.65
C ASN A 67 0.14 -18.81 -17.10
N GLY A 68 -1.08 -18.83 -16.57
CA GLY A 68 -1.72 -20.01 -15.99
C GLY A 68 -1.35 -20.31 -14.54
N GLU A 69 -0.46 -19.54 -13.93
CA GLU A 69 -0.19 -19.60 -12.48
C GLU A 69 -1.28 -18.88 -11.70
N PHE A 70 -1.28 -19.06 -10.39
CA PHE A 70 -2.14 -18.34 -9.48
C PHE A 70 -1.34 -17.35 -8.62
N ARG A 71 -2.00 -16.23 -8.31
CA ARG A 71 -1.52 -15.24 -7.35
C ARG A 71 -2.38 -15.35 -6.10
N THR A 72 -1.76 -15.58 -4.95
CA THR A 72 -2.45 -15.53 -3.66
C THR A 72 -2.67 -14.08 -3.25
N VAL A 73 -3.89 -13.72 -2.93
CA VAL A 73 -4.24 -12.41 -2.36
C VAL A 73 -4.92 -12.59 -1.01
N TYR A 74 -4.74 -11.60 -0.15
CA TYR A 74 -5.28 -11.58 1.21
C TYR A 74 -6.48 -10.63 1.26
N VAL A 75 -7.66 -11.18 1.51
CA VAL A 75 -8.94 -10.45 1.52
C VAL A 75 -9.39 -10.30 2.95
N ASN A 76 -9.37 -9.08 3.46
CA ASN A 76 -9.84 -8.77 4.80
C ASN A 76 -11.37 -8.68 4.85
N GLU A 77 -11.92 -8.79 6.07
CA GLU A 77 -13.33 -8.54 6.34
C GLU A 77 -13.72 -7.11 5.87
N PRO A 78 -14.97 -6.92 5.45
CA PRO A 78 -15.42 -5.68 4.82
C PRO A 78 -15.09 -4.40 5.62
N ILE A 79 -15.29 -4.42 6.94
CA ILE A 79 -14.98 -3.26 7.79
C ILE A 79 -13.47 -2.99 7.84
N ASP A 80 -12.65 -4.03 7.91
CA ASP A 80 -11.21 -3.92 7.93
C ASP A 80 -10.67 -3.42 6.59
N ARG A 81 -11.30 -3.78 5.47
CA ARG A 81 -10.97 -3.22 4.14
C ARG A 81 -11.17 -1.71 4.09
N ILE A 82 -12.25 -1.19 4.69
CA ILE A 82 -12.47 0.26 4.78
C ILE A 82 -11.38 0.90 5.63
N ILE A 83 -11.12 0.37 6.81
CA ILE A 83 -10.11 0.89 7.74
C ILE A 83 -8.74 0.91 7.07
N LEU A 84 -8.33 -0.19 6.43
CA LEU A 84 -7.06 -0.28 5.72
C LEU A 84 -7.00 0.67 4.52
N SER A 85 -8.11 0.89 3.81
CA SER A 85 -8.18 1.86 2.71
C SER A 85 -8.03 3.30 3.20
N ILE A 86 -8.72 3.68 4.29
CA ILE A 86 -8.59 5.02 4.88
C ILE A 86 -7.18 5.22 5.44
N ALA A 87 -6.62 4.20 6.11
CA ALA A 87 -5.26 4.25 6.63
C ALA A 87 -4.23 4.43 5.51
N ASN A 88 -4.38 3.71 4.40
CA ASN A 88 -3.53 3.85 3.22
C ASN A 88 -3.56 5.27 2.65
N ASP A 89 -4.75 5.82 2.40
CA ASP A 89 -4.89 7.18 1.89
C ASP A 89 -4.29 8.20 2.86
N LEU A 90 -4.47 7.99 4.17
CA LEU A 90 -3.89 8.85 5.19
C LEU A 90 -2.35 8.79 5.20
N LEU A 91 -1.76 7.61 5.07
CA LEU A 91 -0.31 7.43 5.00
C LEU A 91 0.30 8.13 3.78
N PHE A 92 -0.33 8.04 2.60
CA PHE A 92 0.08 8.80 1.41
C PHE A 92 0.03 10.31 1.65
N ASP A 93 -1.00 10.82 2.34
CA ASP A 93 -1.14 12.24 2.63
C ASP A 93 -0.13 12.74 3.71
N LEU A 94 0.18 11.91 4.70
CA LEU A 94 1.09 12.27 5.79
C LEU A 94 2.56 12.22 5.39
N MET A 95 2.93 11.31 4.49
CA MET A 95 4.31 10.97 4.16
C MET A 95 4.60 11.03 2.64
N PRO A 96 4.22 12.13 1.95
CA PRO A 96 4.47 12.25 0.51
C PRO A 96 5.97 12.22 0.18
N GLU A 97 6.83 12.70 1.08
CA GLU A 97 8.29 12.69 0.93
C GLU A 97 8.92 11.29 0.99
N MET A 98 8.19 10.29 1.46
CA MET A 98 8.65 8.89 1.44
C MET A 98 8.38 8.21 0.10
N ILE A 99 7.69 8.87 -0.83
CA ILE A 99 7.45 8.36 -2.18
C ILE A 99 8.46 9.00 -3.12
N HIS A 100 9.36 8.19 -3.67
CA HIS A 100 10.37 8.69 -4.59
C HIS A 100 9.71 9.18 -5.90
N PRO A 101 10.18 10.29 -6.52
CA PRO A 101 9.59 10.83 -7.76
C PRO A 101 9.60 9.84 -8.94
N ALA A 102 10.58 8.93 -9.00
CA ALA A 102 10.64 7.87 -10.01
C ALA A 102 9.60 6.76 -9.80
N CYS A 103 9.04 6.62 -8.59
CA CYS A 103 7.98 5.67 -8.31
C CYS A 103 6.63 6.25 -8.79
N LYS A 104 5.96 5.56 -9.70
CA LYS A 104 4.70 6.01 -10.33
C LYS A 104 3.47 5.20 -9.92
N SER A 105 3.65 4.11 -9.17
CA SER A 105 2.54 3.21 -8.81
C SER A 105 1.68 3.73 -7.66
N TYR A 106 0.43 3.29 -7.64
CA TYR A 106 -0.54 3.50 -6.56
C TYR A 106 -0.85 4.96 -6.19
N GLN A 107 -0.46 5.92 -7.03
CA GLN A 107 -0.70 7.34 -6.80
C GLN A 107 -1.97 7.82 -7.52
N VAL A 108 -2.70 8.73 -6.88
CA VAL A 108 -3.95 9.28 -7.44
C VAL A 108 -3.65 10.02 -8.75
N GLY A 109 -4.38 9.67 -9.81
CA GLY A 109 -4.24 10.29 -11.12
C GLY A 109 -3.06 9.81 -11.95
N ILE A 110 -2.29 8.82 -11.46
CA ILE A 110 -1.19 8.18 -12.20
C ILE A 110 -1.56 6.71 -12.44
N GLY A 111 -2.15 6.46 -13.61
CA GLY A 111 -2.43 5.09 -14.06
C GLY A 111 -1.33 4.55 -14.98
N CYS A 112 -1.25 3.22 -15.15
CA CYS A 112 -0.24 2.55 -15.97
C CYS A 112 -0.15 3.14 -17.40
N GLY A 113 -1.28 3.39 -18.06
CA GLY A 113 -1.29 3.99 -19.40
C GLY A 113 -0.63 5.37 -19.48
N LYS A 114 -0.81 6.20 -18.44
CA LYS A 114 -0.15 7.51 -18.36
C LYS A 114 1.36 7.37 -18.20
N VAL A 115 1.81 6.41 -17.39
CA VAL A 115 3.24 6.13 -17.19
C VAL A 115 3.86 5.61 -18.48
N VAL A 116 3.21 4.70 -19.21
CA VAL A 116 3.68 4.22 -20.50
C VAL A 116 3.85 5.35 -21.52
N LEU A 117 2.91 6.29 -21.57
CA LEU A 117 3.02 7.48 -22.42
C LEU A 117 4.19 8.38 -22.00
N GLU A 118 4.36 8.65 -20.70
CA GLU A 118 5.50 9.42 -20.17
C GLU A 118 6.83 8.78 -20.54
N VAL A 119 6.98 7.47 -20.34
CA VAL A 119 8.16 6.68 -20.71
C VAL A 119 8.43 6.77 -22.22
N SER A 120 7.41 6.56 -23.04
CA SER A 120 7.54 6.59 -24.52
C SER A 120 7.99 7.98 -24.98
N HIS A 121 7.38 9.05 -24.47
CA HIS A 121 7.77 10.44 -24.79
C HIS A 121 9.22 10.72 -24.37
N THR A 122 9.62 10.27 -23.19
CA THR A 122 10.99 10.48 -22.69
C THR A 122 11.99 9.80 -23.60
N ILE A 123 11.79 8.51 -23.92
CA ILE A 123 12.70 7.76 -24.79
C ILE A 123 12.80 8.38 -26.19
N VAL A 124 11.68 8.75 -26.80
CA VAL A 124 11.67 9.40 -28.15
C VAL A 124 12.42 10.73 -28.14
N ASN A 125 12.40 11.47 -27.04
CA ASN A 125 13.08 12.76 -26.92
C ASN A 125 14.54 12.68 -26.45
N MET A 126 15.01 11.51 -26.05
CA MET A 126 16.42 11.31 -25.73
C MET A 126 17.27 11.43 -26.99
N LYS A 127 18.23 12.36 -26.98
CA LYS A 127 19.10 12.69 -28.11
C LYS A 127 20.43 11.93 -27.96
N SER A 128 20.48 10.68 -28.40
CA SER A 128 21.73 9.91 -28.44
C SER A 128 21.74 9.01 -29.65
N ASP A 129 22.92 8.69 -30.17
CA ASP A 129 23.11 7.78 -31.30
C ASP A 129 22.96 6.29 -30.90
N GLY A 130 22.78 6.01 -29.63
CA GLY A 130 22.51 4.70 -29.08
C GLY A 130 21.97 4.78 -27.67
N TYR A 131 21.07 3.88 -27.33
CA TYR A 131 20.54 3.72 -25.99
C TYR A 131 20.63 2.26 -25.58
N VAL A 132 20.91 2.07 -24.32
CA VAL A 132 20.84 0.80 -23.65
C VAL A 132 19.76 0.88 -22.59
N GLY A 133 18.94 -0.13 -22.50
CA GLY A 133 17.90 -0.18 -21.50
C GLY A 133 17.81 -1.56 -20.87
N TRP A 134 17.37 -1.60 -19.62
CA TRP A 134 16.99 -2.82 -18.95
C TRP A 134 15.63 -2.67 -18.30
N LYS A 135 14.89 -3.78 -18.28
CA LYS A 135 13.70 -3.94 -17.47
C LYS A 135 13.97 -5.04 -16.46
N SER A 136 13.62 -4.81 -15.22
CA SER A 136 13.71 -5.79 -14.13
C SER A 136 12.46 -5.74 -13.28
N ASP A 137 12.15 -6.85 -12.61
CA ASP A 137 11.15 -6.93 -11.55
C ASP A 137 11.76 -7.60 -10.30
N LEU A 138 11.15 -7.35 -9.15
CA LEU A 138 11.56 -7.97 -7.89
C LEU A 138 10.76 -9.26 -7.68
N SER A 139 11.43 -10.41 -7.84
CA SER A 139 10.79 -11.70 -7.64
C SER A 139 10.14 -11.82 -6.26
N LYS A 140 8.84 -12.11 -6.26
CA LYS A 140 8.04 -12.29 -5.02
C LYS A 140 8.12 -11.13 -4.04
N TYR A 141 8.27 -9.90 -4.54
CA TYR A 141 8.44 -8.71 -3.68
C TYR A 141 7.42 -8.65 -2.54
N PHE A 142 6.13 -8.79 -2.85
CA PHE A 142 5.04 -8.71 -1.86
C PHE A 142 5.07 -9.82 -0.80
N ASP A 143 5.77 -10.93 -1.06
CA ASP A 143 5.84 -12.10 -0.18
C ASP A 143 7.16 -12.20 0.59
N SER A 144 8.15 -11.35 0.27
CA SER A 144 9.52 -11.52 0.76
C SER A 144 10.07 -10.38 1.62
N VAL A 145 9.31 -9.28 1.81
CA VAL A 145 9.76 -8.16 2.66
C VAL A 145 9.81 -8.59 4.13
N PRO A 146 10.98 -8.50 4.79
CA PRO A 146 11.09 -8.79 6.21
C PRO A 146 10.35 -7.76 7.07
N ILE A 147 9.77 -8.21 8.19
CA ILE A 147 8.92 -7.38 9.06
C ILE A 147 9.64 -6.14 9.59
N GLN A 148 10.94 -6.20 9.85
CA GLN A 148 11.71 -5.06 10.34
C GLN A 148 11.70 -3.85 9.39
N PHE A 149 11.58 -4.05 8.09
CA PHE A 149 11.47 -2.95 7.13
C PHE A 149 10.09 -2.29 7.18
N ILE A 150 9.04 -3.07 7.42
CA ILE A 150 7.67 -2.58 7.63
C ILE A 150 7.63 -1.75 8.91
N ASP A 151 8.22 -2.26 9.99
CA ASP A 151 8.32 -1.53 11.27
C ASP A 151 9.09 -0.22 11.10
N ALA A 152 10.23 -0.23 10.40
CA ALA A 152 11.02 0.96 10.14
C ALA A 152 10.25 2.02 9.31
N ALA A 153 9.37 1.60 8.39
CA ALA A 153 8.50 2.52 7.67
C ALA A 153 7.48 3.19 8.61
N PHE A 154 6.88 2.44 9.52
CA PHE A 154 5.97 2.99 10.53
C PHE A 154 6.69 3.85 11.58
N ASP A 155 7.93 3.49 11.97
CA ASP A 155 8.76 4.33 12.85
C ASP A 155 8.99 5.73 12.25
N LYS A 156 9.22 5.84 10.94
CA LYS A 156 9.36 7.13 10.25
C LYS A 156 8.05 7.95 10.33
N VAL A 157 6.88 7.31 10.21
CA VAL A 157 5.59 7.99 10.39
C VAL A 157 5.47 8.56 11.80
N GLU A 158 5.76 7.75 12.81
CA GLU A 158 5.67 8.17 14.22
C GLU A 158 6.73 9.21 14.59
N ALA A 159 7.94 9.12 14.03
CA ALA A 159 8.98 10.13 14.21
C ALA A 159 8.54 11.52 13.72
N LYS A 160 7.79 11.60 12.61
CA LYS A 160 7.28 12.85 12.04
C LYS A 160 5.99 13.33 12.73
N CYS A 161 5.04 12.43 12.94
CA CYS A 161 3.66 12.79 13.31
C CYS A 161 3.35 12.57 14.80
N GLY A 162 4.23 11.87 15.54
CA GLY A 162 4.02 11.40 16.89
C GLY A 162 3.37 10.02 16.93
N HIS A 163 3.45 9.37 18.11
CA HIS A 163 2.86 8.05 18.33
C HIS A 163 1.35 8.04 18.08
N SER A 164 0.85 6.93 17.49
CA SER A 164 -0.56 6.73 17.19
C SER A 164 -1.01 5.28 17.38
N VAL A 165 -2.14 5.12 18.06
CA VAL A 165 -2.77 3.80 18.22
C VAL A 165 -3.22 3.20 16.88
N LEU A 166 -3.45 4.00 15.84
CA LEU A 166 -3.69 3.49 14.49
C LEU A 166 -2.46 2.77 13.95
N ILE A 167 -1.27 3.34 14.15
CA ILE A 167 -0.01 2.71 13.74
C ILE A 167 0.21 1.42 14.52
N ASP A 168 -0.10 1.39 15.82
CA ASP A 168 -0.06 0.14 16.61
C ASP A 168 -0.99 -0.93 16.07
N VAL A 169 -2.21 -0.57 15.64
CA VAL A 169 -3.16 -1.51 15.01
C VAL A 169 -2.57 -2.07 13.71
N LEU A 170 -1.96 -1.22 12.87
CA LEU A 170 -1.32 -1.66 11.62
C LEU A 170 -0.11 -2.56 11.89
N ARG A 171 0.76 -2.22 12.86
CA ARG A 171 1.89 -3.08 13.26
C ARG A 171 1.40 -4.46 13.70
N LYS A 172 0.42 -4.52 14.60
CA LYS A 172 -0.16 -5.80 15.06
C LYS A 172 -0.69 -6.62 13.89
N TYR A 173 -1.33 -5.99 12.92
CA TYR A 173 -1.84 -6.66 11.72
C TYR A 173 -0.71 -7.26 10.87
N TYR A 174 0.39 -6.53 10.65
CA TYR A 174 1.52 -7.04 9.87
C TYR A 174 2.34 -8.10 10.63
N HIS A 175 2.42 -8.00 11.96
CA HIS A 175 3.03 -9.02 12.81
C HIS A 175 2.17 -10.29 12.95
N CYS A 176 0.86 -10.19 12.70
CA CYS A 176 -0.04 -11.33 12.78
C CYS A 176 0.16 -12.22 11.54
N GLY A 177 0.66 -13.44 11.76
CA GLY A 177 0.84 -14.45 10.71
C GLY A 177 -0.43 -15.27 10.41
N LEU A 178 -1.56 -14.98 11.07
CA LEU A 178 -2.79 -15.76 10.91
C LEU A 178 -3.53 -15.40 9.63
N TYR A 179 -4.09 -16.41 8.96
CA TYR A 179 -4.99 -16.26 7.82
C TYR A 179 -5.92 -17.47 7.71
N PHE A 180 -7.06 -17.30 7.04
CA PHE A 180 -7.98 -18.39 6.70
C PHE A 180 -7.74 -18.86 5.27
N ASP A 181 -7.70 -20.17 5.07
CA ASP A 181 -7.63 -20.78 3.74
C ASP A 181 -8.98 -20.84 3.03
N GLU A 182 -9.03 -21.48 1.86
CA GLU A 182 -10.24 -21.66 1.06
C GLU A 182 -11.30 -22.53 1.75
N ASN A 183 -10.89 -23.37 2.72
CA ASN A 183 -11.77 -24.20 3.53
C ASN A 183 -12.21 -23.51 4.83
N ASN A 184 -11.81 -22.25 5.01
CA ASN A 184 -12.04 -21.47 6.23
C ASN A 184 -11.29 -22.05 7.45
N GLU A 185 -10.19 -22.75 7.23
CA GLU A 185 -9.29 -23.24 8.26
C GLU A 185 -8.24 -22.18 8.58
N LEU A 186 -7.96 -22.00 9.90
CA LEU A 186 -7.00 -21.00 10.37
C LEU A 186 -5.58 -21.56 10.28
N HIS A 187 -4.71 -20.82 9.60
CA HIS A 187 -3.29 -21.14 9.44
C HIS A 187 -2.43 -20.00 9.98
N GLU A 188 -1.16 -20.32 10.26
CA GLU A 188 -0.15 -19.36 10.71
C GLU A 188 1.07 -19.42 9.80
N LYS A 189 1.39 -18.29 9.15
CA LYS A 189 2.59 -18.09 8.34
C LYS A 189 2.84 -16.60 8.18
N TYR A 190 4.08 -16.16 8.23
CA TYR A 190 4.44 -14.79 7.88
C TYR A 190 4.05 -14.46 6.42
N GLN A 191 3.31 -13.37 6.21
CA GLN A 191 2.66 -13.04 4.94
C GLN A 191 3.23 -11.75 4.30
N SER A 192 4.31 -11.20 4.84
CA SER A 192 4.96 -9.99 4.34
C SER A 192 3.98 -8.82 4.10
N LEU A 193 3.91 -8.24 2.90
CA LEU A 193 3.05 -7.10 2.59
C LEU A 193 1.56 -7.44 2.47
N LYS A 194 1.17 -8.72 2.54
CA LYS A 194 -0.23 -9.17 2.40
C LYS A 194 -0.88 -8.61 1.12
N GLN A 195 -0.45 -9.13 -0.03
CA GLN A 195 -0.94 -8.68 -1.34
C GLN A 195 -2.49 -8.69 -1.38
N GLY A 196 -3.10 -7.55 -1.76
CA GLY A 196 -4.55 -7.32 -1.70
C GLY A 196 -4.97 -6.41 -0.55
N CYS A 197 -4.14 -6.26 0.50
CA CYS A 197 -4.34 -5.25 1.53
C CYS A 197 -4.07 -3.85 0.97
N ALA A 198 -4.92 -2.86 1.28
CA ALA A 198 -4.75 -1.50 0.77
C ALA A 198 -3.41 -0.87 1.20
N VAL A 199 -3.02 -1.03 2.48
CA VAL A 199 -1.77 -0.45 3.03
C VAL A 199 -0.52 -1.03 2.37
N ALA A 200 -0.60 -2.23 1.79
CA ALA A 200 0.49 -2.82 1.03
C ALA A 200 0.95 -1.92 -0.13
N SER A 201 0.07 -1.12 -0.72
CA SER A 201 0.42 -0.22 -1.82
C SER A 201 1.31 0.94 -1.38
N TRP A 202 1.05 1.55 -0.21
CA TRP A 202 1.93 2.55 0.37
C TRP A 202 3.28 1.95 0.77
N LEU A 203 3.26 0.82 1.49
CA LEU A 203 4.49 0.11 1.89
C LEU A 203 5.34 -0.26 0.68
N ALA A 204 4.74 -0.82 -0.38
CA ALA A 204 5.45 -1.20 -1.59
C ALA A 204 6.18 -0.01 -2.25
N ASN A 205 5.64 1.19 -2.12
CA ASN A 205 6.30 2.39 -2.64
C ASN A 205 7.45 2.86 -1.73
N VAL A 206 7.21 2.97 -0.43
CA VAL A 206 8.18 3.60 0.49
C VAL A 206 9.39 2.71 0.81
N LEU A 207 9.22 1.40 0.77
CA LEU A 207 10.28 0.44 1.09
C LEU A 207 11.39 0.38 0.04
N LEU A 208 11.11 0.80 -1.19
CA LEU A 208 12.09 0.85 -2.28
C LEU A 208 12.66 2.25 -2.53
N TYR A 209 12.39 3.21 -1.63
CA TYR A 209 12.87 4.58 -1.80
C TYR A 209 14.39 4.67 -2.01
N SER A 210 15.18 3.98 -1.18
CA SER A 210 16.65 4.02 -1.30
C SER A 210 17.13 3.41 -2.62
N LEU A 211 16.49 2.34 -3.10
CA LEU A 211 16.80 1.76 -4.40
C LEU A 211 16.45 2.74 -5.53
N ASP A 212 15.29 3.39 -5.46
CA ASP A 212 14.89 4.41 -6.43
C ASP A 212 15.89 5.59 -6.44
N ASP A 213 16.37 6.01 -5.26
CA ASP A 213 17.34 7.08 -5.14
C ASP A 213 18.68 6.72 -5.79
N GLU A 214 19.21 5.52 -5.52
CA GLU A 214 20.43 5.02 -6.12
C GLU A 214 20.32 4.89 -7.65
N LEU A 215 19.25 4.29 -8.15
CA LEU A 215 19.05 4.11 -9.59
C LEU A 215 18.77 5.42 -10.34
N SER A 216 18.17 6.39 -9.67
CA SER A 216 17.94 7.73 -10.24
C SER A 216 19.22 8.57 -10.38
N GLN A 217 20.33 8.18 -9.72
CA GLN A 217 21.63 8.84 -9.85
C GLN A 217 22.42 8.34 -11.06
N LEU A 218 22.00 7.26 -11.70
CA LEU A 218 22.61 6.76 -12.93
C LEU A 218 22.42 7.76 -14.08
N ASN A 219 23.36 7.76 -15.04
CA ASN A 219 23.28 8.61 -16.21
C ASN A 219 22.21 8.10 -17.20
N GLY A 220 20.94 8.44 -16.95
CA GLY A 220 19.82 8.00 -17.78
C GLY A 220 18.46 8.33 -17.20
N PHE A 221 17.46 7.72 -17.76
CA PHE A 221 16.07 7.81 -17.31
C PHE A 221 15.69 6.54 -16.54
N TYR A 222 15.29 6.71 -15.29
CA TYR A 222 14.80 5.63 -14.44
C TYR A 222 13.35 5.88 -14.04
N VAL A 223 12.54 4.81 -14.05
CA VAL A 223 11.16 4.84 -13.54
C VAL A 223 10.78 3.48 -12.96
N ARG A 224 9.99 3.49 -11.90
CA ARG A 224 9.45 2.29 -11.26
C ARG A 224 7.93 2.33 -11.20
N TYR A 225 7.30 1.18 -11.46
CA TYR A 225 5.87 0.95 -11.27
C TYR A 225 5.67 -0.34 -10.45
N SER A 226 5.39 -0.21 -9.16
CA SER A 226 5.38 -1.30 -8.17
C SER A 226 6.75 -1.98 -8.06
N ASP A 227 6.85 -3.24 -8.43
CA ASP A 227 8.07 -4.06 -8.52
C ASP A 227 8.74 -4.01 -9.91
N ASP A 228 8.04 -3.51 -10.93
CA ASP A 228 8.60 -3.31 -12.27
C ASP A 228 9.48 -2.05 -12.33
N MET A 229 10.72 -2.21 -12.77
CA MET A 229 11.72 -1.15 -12.95
C MET A 229 12.13 -1.05 -14.41
N LEU A 230 12.30 0.17 -14.90
CA LEU A 230 12.83 0.45 -16.23
C LEU A 230 13.93 1.51 -16.13
N PHE A 231 15.05 1.23 -16.74
CA PHE A 231 16.12 2.20 -16.96
C PHE A 231 16.47 2.28 -18.43
N VAL A 232 16.78 3.49 -18.92
CA VAL A 232 17.28 3.74 -20.29
C VAL A 232 18.37 4.80 -20.21
N GLY A 233 19.57 4.48 -20.67
CA GLY A 233 20.72 5.38 -20.66
C GLY A 233 21.59 5.22 -21.90
N PRO A 234 22.65 6.07 -22.06
CA PRO A 234 23.51 6.08 -23.26
C PRO A 234 24.45 4.88 -23.34
N ASP A 235 24.78 4.25 -22.22
CA ASP A 235 25.70 3.12 -22.11
C ASP A 235 25.41 2.27 -20.85
N TYR A 236 26.22 1.25 -20.62
CA TYR A 236 26.18 0.37 -19.45
C TYR A 236 27.15 0.74 -18.33
N GLU A 237 27.92 1.83 -18.46
CA GLU A 237 28.91 2.28 -17.47
C GLU A 237 28.30 3.00 -16.28
#